data_69de8cd5ee74c4e3c0cfbe595e61e743
#
_entry.id   69de8cd5ee74c4e3c0cfbe595e61e743
#
_cell.length_a   1.000
_cell.length_b   1.000
_cell.length_c   1.000
_cell.angle_alpha   90.00
_cell.angle_beta   90.00
_cell.angle_gamma   90.00
#
_symmetry.space_group_name_H-M   'P 1'
#
loop_
_entity.id
_entity.type
_entity.pdbx_description
1 polymer ?
#
loop_
_entity_poly.entity_id
_entity_poly.type
_entity_poly.pdbx_seq_one_letter_code
_entity_poly.pdbx_strand_id
1 'polypeptide(L)'
;MVIISLKQGRKGNWSVVRAHVTLFSDMQLDPAIALAKEVAHDEHLRTGRPIRVEMPGPASTLVLARYLDAPEASANHDMAA
;
A
#
# COMPACT_ATOMS: atom_id res chain seq x y z
N MET A 1 -11.21 4.84 3.81
CA MET A 1 -9.83 4.33 3.67
C MET A 1 -9.57 3.92 2.23
N VAL A 2 -8.41 4.25 1.73
CA VAL A 2 -7.99 3.85 0.39
C VAL A 2 -7.16 2.58 0.50
N ILE A 3 -7.39 1.62 -0.38
CA ILE A 3 -6.64 0.37 -0.40
C ILE A 3 -5.90 0.26 -1.72
N ILE A 4 -4.59 0.08 -1.63
CA ILE A 4 -3.74 -0.24 -2.77
C ILE A 4 -3.41 -1.71 -2.68
N SER A 5 -3.77 -2.46 -3.71
CA SER A 5 -3.64 -3.91 -3.71
C SER A 5 -2.64 -4.37 -4.75
N LEU A 6 -1.92 -5.41 -4.41
CA LEU A 6 -1.11 -6.13 -5.38
C LEU A 6 -1.90 -7.33 -5.85
N LYS A 7 -1.90 -7.56 -7.16
CA LYS A 7 -2.59 -8.70 -7.75
C LYS A 7 -1.65 -9.45 -8.67
N GLN A 8 -1.68 -10.78 -8.58
CA GLN A 8 -0.86 -11.63 -9.43
C GLN A 8 -1.64 -12.02 -10.67
N GLY A 9 -0.99 -11.89 -11.82
CA GLY A 9 -1.57 -12.30 -13.08
C GLY A 9 -1.29 -13.77 -13.36
N ARG A 10 -1.82 -14.24 -14.49
CA ARG A 10 -1.72 -15.66 -14.88
C ARG A 10 -0.29 -16.11 -15.08
N LYS A 11 0.58 -15.22 -15.53
CA LYS A 11 1.98 -15.54 -15.80
C LYS A 11 2.90 -15.31 -14.62
N GLY A 12 2.32 -15.02 -13.45
CA GLY A 12 3.10 -14.78 -12.25
C GLY A 12 3.58 -13.35 -12.08
N ASN A 13 3.34 -12.49 -13.05
CA ASN A 13 3.66 -11.08 -12.89
C ASN A 13 2.62 -10.38 -12.01
N TRP A 14 2.98 -9.20 -11.51
CA TRP A 14 2.18 -8.50 -10.52
C TRP A 14 1.71 -7.15 -11.04
N SER A 15 0.57 -6.72 -10.51
CA SER A 15 -0.02 -5.42 -10.81
C SER A 15 -0.29 -4.67 -9.52
N VAL A 16 -0.20 -3.35 -9.60
CA VAL A 16 -0.56 -2.45 -8.50
C VAL A 16 -1.90 -1.83 -8.84
N VAL A 17 -2.88 -2.04 -7.97
CA VAL A 17 -4.27 -1.61 -8.22
C VAL A 17 -4.70 -0.69 -7.08
N ARG A 18 -5.25 0.46 -7.44
CA ARG A 18 -5.84 1.39 -6.48
C ARG A 18 -7.34 1.41 -6.70
N ALA A 19 -8.09 0.98 -5.67
CA ALA A 19 -9.54 0.76 -5.79
C ALA A 19 -9.77 -0.23 -6.94
N HIS A 20 -10.35 0.19 -8.02
CA HIS A 20 -10.60 -0.69 -9.17
C HIS A 20 -9.75 -0.31 -10.39
N VAL A 21 -8.76 0.56 -10.19
CA VAL A 21 -7.94 1.06 -11.29
C VAL A 21 -6.56 0.44 -11.20
N THR A 22 -6.12 -0.22 -12.26
CA THR A 22 -4.76 -0.74 -12.36
C THR A 22 -3.83 0.40 -12.70
N LEU A 23 -2.91 0.69 -11.78
CA LEU A 23 -1.94 1.77 -11.97
C LEU A 23 -0.71 1.29 -12.72
N PHE A 24 -0.24 0.10 -12.39
CA PHE A 24 0.94 -0.50 -13.00
C PHE A 24 0.72 -1.98 -13.16
N SER A 25 1.32 -2.58 -14.17
CA SER A 25 1.18 -4.01 -14.43
C SER A 25 2.50 -4.57 -14.94
N ASP A 26 2.54 -5.90 -15.09
CA ASP A 26 3.69 -6.60 -15.66
C ASP A 26 4.96 -6.41 -14.84
N MET A 27 4.84 -6.43 -13.52
CA MET A 27 5.96 -6.21 -12.61
C MET A 27 6.34 -7.47 -11.86
N GLN A 28 7.58 -7.55 -11.44
CA GLN A 28 7.99 -8.54 -10.46
C GLN A 28 7.52 -8.11 -9.08
N LEU A 29 7.47 -9.08 -8.15
CA LEU A 29 6.86 -8.84 -6.85
C LEU A 29 7.59 -7.77 -6.05
N ASP A 30 8.91 -7.86 -5.91
CA ASP A 30 9.64 -6.91 -5.07
C ASP A 30 9.50 -5.48 -5.56
N PRO A 31 9.71 -5.17 -6.85
CA PRO A 31 9.46 -3.82 -7.34
C PRO A 31 8.01 -3.40 -7.19
N ALA A 32 7.06 -4.33 -7.34
CA ALA A 32 5.64 -4.00 -7.19
C ALA A 32 5.33 -3.60 -5.75
N ILE A 33 5.88 -4.31 -4.78
CA ILE A 33 5.69 -3.97 -3.37
C ILE A 33 6.26 -2.59 -3.07
N ALA A 34 7.49 -2.32 -3.54
CA ALA A 34 8.12 -1.03 -3.31
C ALA A 34 7.31 0.10 -3.93
N LEU A 35 6.85 -0.10 -5.16
CA LEU A 35 6.07 0.93 -5.85
C LEU A 35 4.72 1.15 -5.18
N ALA A 36 4.05 0.09 -4.76
CA ALA A 36 2.77 0.22 -4.07
C ALA A 36 2.90 1.01 -2.78
N LYS A 37 3.95 0.75 -2.01
CA LYS A 37 4.21 1.51 -0.79
C LYS A 37 4.52 2.96 -1.08
N GLU A 38 5.28 3.23 -2.13
CA GLU A 38 5.63 4.59 -2.51
C GLU A 38 4.40 5.38 -2.93
N VAL A 39 3.55 4.78 -3.76
CA VAL A 39 2.32 5.42 -4.19
C VAL A 39 1.41 5.69 -3.00
N ALA A 40 1.27 4.72 -2.11
CA ALA A 40 0.42 4.86 -0.93
C ALA A 40 0.92 5.97 -0.01
N HIS A 41 2.22 5.99 0.23
CA HIS A 41 2.82 6.98 1.11
C HIS A 41 2.65 8.39 0.52
N ASP A 42 2.92 8.54 -0.77
CA ASP A 42 2.76 9.81 -1.46
C ASP A 42 1.31 10.31 -1.39
N GLU A 43 0.37 9.43 -1.65
CA GLU A 43 -1.04 9.82 -1.59
C GLU A 43 -1.44 10.21 -0.16
N HIS A 44 -0.98 9.45 0.83
CA HIS A 44 -1.26 9.77 2.22
C HIS A 44 -0.71 11.16 2.59
N LEU A 45 0.50 11.47 2.16
CA LEU A 45 1.09 12.79 2.43
C LEU A 45 0.32 13.92 1.76
N ARG A 46 -0.21 13.68 0.56
CA ARG A 46 -0.94 14.72 -0.17
C ARG A 46 -2.36 14.91 0.33
N THR A 47 -3.04 13.83 0.73
CA THR A 47 -4.46 13.91 1.04
C THR A 47 -4.77 13.78 2.52
N GLY A 48 -3.84 13.25 3.31
CA GLY A 48 -4.07 12.97 4.72
C GLY A 48 -4.98 11.79 4.99
N ARG A 49 -5.42 11.09 3.95
CA ARG A 49 -6.34 9.96 4.12
C ARG A 49 -5.60 8.70 4.53
N PRO A 50 -6.21 7.86 5.37
CA PRO A 50 -5.63 6.57 5.69
C PRO A 50 -5.53 5.69 4.43
N ILE A 51 -4.40 5.04 4.27
CA ILE A 51 -4.16 4.16 3.12
C ILE A 51 -3.52 2.87 3.60
N ARG A 52 -3.93 1.76 3.02
CA ARG A 52 -3.39 0.44 3.33
C ARG A 52 -2.91 -0.22 2.06
N VAL A 53 -1.76 -0.90 2.14
CA VAL A 53 -1.22 -1.69 1.02
C VAL A 53 -1.40 -3.16 1.37
N GLU A 54 -2.03 -3.92 0.47
CA GLU A 54 -2.37 -5.32 0.69
C GLU A 54 -1.92 -6.18 -0.49
N MET A 55 -1.75 -7.46 -0.21
CA MET A 55 -1.54 -8.46 -1.26
C MET A 55 -2.22 -9.76 -0.84
N PRO A 56 -2.61 -10.62 -1.81
CA PRO A 56 -3.17 -11.91 -1.46
C PRO A 56 -2.10 -12.81 -0.85
N GLY A 57 -2.48 -13.49 0.22
CA GLY A 57 -1.64 -14.49 0.86
C GLY A 57 -2.23 -15.87 0.68
N PRO A 58 -1.54 -16.92 1.17
CA PRO A 58 -2.01 -18.29 0.98
C PRO A 58 -3.32 -18.59 1.67
N ALA A 59 -3.61 -17.95 2.79
CA ALA A 59 -4.83 -18.20 3.54
C ALA A 59 -5.68 -16.95 3.72
N SER A 60 -5.09 -15.77 3.61
CA SER A 60 -5.79 -14.52 3.83
C SER A 60 -5.01 -13.38 3.21
N THR A 61 -5.61 -12.20 3.19
CA THR A 61 -4.96 -11.00 2.70
C THR A 61 -3.86 -10.57 3.66
N LEU A 62 -2.69 -10.26 3.11
CA LEU A 62 -1.56 -9.75 3.88
C LEU A 62 -1.54 -8.24 3.79
N VAL A 63 -1.40 -7.58 4.94
CA VAL A 63 -1.24 -6.13 4.99
C VAL A 63 0.25 -5.83 5.02
N LEU A 64 0.74 -5.18 3.96
CA LEU A 64 2.16 -4.89 3.82
C LEU A 64 2.55 -3.58 4.48
N ALA A 65 1.64 -2.61 4.48
CA ALA A 65 1.91 -1.30 5.08
C ALA A 65 0.60 -0.61 5.37
N ARG A 66 0.64 0.27 6.38
CA ARG A 66 -0.47 1.14 6.72
C ARG A 66 0.05 2.55 6.90
N TYR A 67 -0.62 3.49 6.26
CA TYR A 67 -0.33 4.90 6.44
C TYR A 67 -1.58 5.53 7.01
N LEU A 68 -1.55 5.79 8.31
CA LEU A 68 -2.72 6.28 9.03
C LEU A 68 -2.59 7.77 9.24
N ASP A 69 -3.73 8.42 9.33
CA ASP A 69 -3.77 9.83 9.66
C ASP A 69 -3.21 9.98 11.07
N ALA A 70 -2.01 10.49 11.17
CA ALA A 70 -1.35 10.60 12.45
C ALA A 70 -1.81 11.86 13.13
N PRO A 71 -2.45 11.75 14.19
CA PRO A 71 -2.61 12.92 15.03
C PRO A 71 -1.30 13.20 15.66
N GLU A 72 -0.88 13.38 15.45
CA GLU A 72 0.09 13.45 16.09
C GLU A 72 0.80 12.60 16.74
N ALA A 73 0.30 11.98 16.64
CA ALA A 73 0.91 11.42 17.08
C ALA A 73 1.72 11.15 17.29
N SER A 74 1.41 11.16 17.03
CA SER A 74 2.13 11.05 17.27
C SER A 74 2.93 11.22 17.57
N ALA A 75 2.71 11.49 17.64
CA ALA A 75 3.42 11.77 17.99
C ALA A 75 4.13 11.74 18.48
N ASN A 76 3.90 11.80 18.68
CA ASN A 76 4.60 11.90 19.13
C ASN A 76 5.13 11.49 19.54
N HIS A 77 4.90 11.23 19.67
CA HIS A 77 5.49 10.93 20.00
C HIS A 77 6.05 10.74 20.20
N ASP A 78 5.92 10.67 20.24
CA ASP A 78 6.54 10.59 20.43
C ASP A 78 7.13 10.41 20.67
N MET A 79 7.08 10.28 20.84
CA MET A 79 7.68 10.26 21.05
C MET A 79 8.34 10.10 21.50
N ALA A 80 8.25 10.03 21.75
CA ALA A 80 8.86 10.04 22.16
C ALA A 80 9.49 9.81 22.52
N ALA A 81 9.50 9.69 22.86
CA ALA A 81 10.03 9.74 23.27
C ALA A 81 10.40 9.81 23.52
#